data_9e6ac3f07aaf68e1e29c4cac5ca20cc5
#
_entry.id   9e6ac3f07aaf68e1e29c4cac5ca20cc5
#
_cell.length_a   1.000
_cell.length_b   1.000
_cell.length_c   1.000
_cell.angle_alpha   90.00
_cell.angle_beta   90.00
_cell.angle_gamma   90.00
#
_symmetry.space_group_name_H-M   'P 1'
#
loop_
_entity.id
_entity.type
_entity.pdbx_description
1 polymer ?
#
loop_
_entity_poly.entity_id
_entity_poly.type
_entity_poly.pdbx_seq_one_letter_code
_entity_poly.pdbx_strand_id
1 'polypeptide(L)' 'MKGKLLDYNFQESRGIISADDGNRYSFENSQWKGTQSPKVNQIVDFEIDGQNAKDIYLDKSTMNFD' A
#
# COMPACT_ATOMS: atom_id res chain seq x y z
N MET A 1 -5.27 -6.80 -6.05
CA MET A 1 -3.94 -6.46 -6.62
C MET A 1 -2.93 -6.39 -5.50
N LYS A 2 -1.79 -7.01 -5.67
CA LYS A 2 -0.73 -6.95 -4.69
C LYS A 2 0.36 -6.01 -5.14
N GLY A 3 1.06 -5.43 -4.18
CA GLY A 3 2.16 -4.55 -4.46
C GLY A 3 3.01 -4.35 -3.24
N LYS A 4 4.00 -3.49 -3.38
CA LYS A 4 4.92 -3.17 -2.30
C LYS A 4 4.92 -1.67 -2.08
N LEU A 5 4.85 -1.25 -0.83
CA LEU A 5 4.90 0.17 -0.51
C LEU A 5 6.28 0.72 -0.83
N LEU A 6 6.33 1.68 -1.76
CA LEU A 6 7.58 2.29 -2.18
C LEU A 6 7.96 3.45 -1.29
N ASP A 7 6.99 4.28 -0.94
CA ASP A 7 7.27 5.51 -0.24
C ASP A 7 6.01 5.98 0.47
N TYR A 8 6.20 6.73 1.54
CA TYR A 8 5.08 7.34 2.24
C TYR A 8 5.52 8.69 2.80
N ASN A 9 4.74 9.72 2.51
CA ASN A 9 5.01 11.07 2.97
C ASN A 9 4.04 11.40 4.10
N PHE A 10 4.55 11.46 5.32
CA PHE A 10 3.71 11.69 6.49
C PHE A 10 3.14 13.10 6.53
N GLN A 11 3.85 14.06 5.97
CA GLN A 11 3.37 15.43 5.95
C GLN A 11 2.15 15.58 5.05
N GLU A 12 2.16 14.86 3.92
CA GLU A 12 1.06 14.94 2.97
C GLU A 12 0.05 13.82 3.18
N SER A 13 0.36 12.86 4.04
CA SER A 13 -0.49 11.71 4.30
C SER A 13 -0.80 10.93 3.03
N ARG A 14 0.23 10.71 2.21
CA ARG A 14 0.10 10.03 0.93
C ARG A 14 1.26 9.10 0.71
N GLY A 15 1.02 8.06 -0.07
CA GLY A 15 2.08 7.10 -0.38
C GLY A 15 1.98 6.61 -1.80
N ILE A 16 2.96 5.80 -2.18
CA ILE A 16 3.05 5.21 -3.52
C ILE A 16 3.31 3.72 -3.37
N ILE A 17 2.56 2.94 -4.14
CA ILE A 17 2.70 1.48 -4.17
C ILE A 17 3.21 1.07 -5.54
N SER A 18 4.21 0.20 -5.56
CA SER A 18 4.66 -0.45 -6.79
C SER A 18 3.89 -1.76 -6.91
N ALA A 19 2.99 -1.80 -7.87
CA ALA A 19 2.09 -2.94 -8.02
C ALA A 19 2.73 -4.06 -8.82
N ASP A 20 2.16 -5.25 -8.67
CA ASP A 20 2.66 -6.42 -9.40
C ASP A 20 2.46 -6.32 -10.90
N ASP A 21 1.58 -5.44 -11.36
CA ASP A 21 1.36 -5.24 -12.78
C ASP A 21 2.43 -4.35 -13.43
N GLY A 22 3.41 -3.88 -12.64
CA GLY A 22 4.48 -3.05 -13.15
C GLY A 22 4.20 -1.56 -13.09
N ASN A 23 3.02 -1.17 -12.63
CA ASN A 23 2.66 0.24 -12.52
C ASN A 23 2.77 0.71 -11.07
N ARG A 24 2.74 2.02 -10.91
CA ARG A 24 2.73 2.64 -9.59
C ARG A 24 1.41 3.32 -9.36
N TYR A 25 0.93 3.23 -8.13
CA TYR A 25 -0.34 3.82 -7.74
C TYR A 25 -0.13 4.63 -6.48
N SER A 26 -0.71 5.82 -6.45
CA SER A 26 -0.65 6.64 -5.24
C SER A 26 -1.89 6.43 -4.41
N PHE A 27 -1.80 6.72 -3.12
CA PHE A 27 -2.94 6.59 -2.23
C PHE A 27 -2.87 7.64 -1.14
N GLU A 28 -4.03 7.98 -0.59
CA GLU A 28 -4.11 8.83 0.58
C GLU A 28 -4.25 7.96 1.82
N ASN A 29 -3.85 8.51 2.94
CA ASN A 29 -3.85 7.77 4.19
C ASN A 29 -5.24 7.21 4.54
N SER A 30 -6.30 7.89 4.11
CA SER A 30 -7.66 7.41 4.36
C SER A 30 -7.93 6.06 3.72
N GLN A 31 -7.16 5.69 2.71
CA GLN A 31 -7.30 4.39 2.04
C GLN A 31 -6.47 3.29 2.68
N TRP A 32 -5.61 3.63 3.61
CA TRP A 32 -4.81 2.67 4.35
C TRP A 32 -5.65 2.09 5.46
N LYS A 33 -5.98 0.81 5.35
CA LYS A 33 -6.92 0.18 6.28
C LYS A 33 -6.24 -0.61 7.39
N GLY A 34 -4.94 -0.68 7.36
CA GLY A 34 -4.21 -1.40 8.40
C GLY A 34 -4.20 -0.64 9.71
N THR A 35 -3.89 -1.35 10.78
CA THR A 35 -3.81 -0.74 12.11
C THR A 35 -2.43 -0.17 12.39
N GLN A 36 -1.45 -0.52 11.59
CA GLN A 36 -0.08 -0.03 11.73
C GLN A 36 0.19 1.07 10.72
N SER A 37 1.13 1.93 11.04
CA SER A 37 1.53 2.97 10.10
C SER A 37 2.17 2.36 8.86
N PRO A 38 2.00 2.99 7.69
CA PRO A 38 2.65 2.50 6.49
C PRO A 38 4.17 2.52 6.63
N LYS A 39 4.81 1.45 6.15
CA LYS A 39 6.27 1.36 6.14
C LYS A 39 6.73 0.91 4.77
N VAL A 40 7.82 1.49 4.33
CA VAL A 40 8.40 1.13 3.03
C VAL A 40 8.75 -0.35 3.01
N ASN A 41 8.53 -0.96 1.87
CA ASN A 41 8.79 -2.38 1.59
C ASN A 41 7.76 -3.35 2.15
N GLN A 42 6.71 -2.87 2.80
CA GLN A 42 5.61 -3.77 3.18
C GLN A 42 4.85 -4.22 1.95
N ILE A 43 4.44 -5.48 1.95
CA ILE A 43 3.60 -6.01 0.90
C ILE A 43 2.15 -5.73 1.27
N VAL A 44 1.39 -5.23 0.31
CA VAL A 44 0.01 -4.82 0.54
C VAL A 44 -0.89 -5.42 -0.53
N ASP A 45 -2.16 -5.52 -0.19
CA ASP A 45 -3.22 -5.90 -1.10
C ASP A 45 -4.15 -4.70 -1.22
N PHE A 46 -4.53 -4.35 -2.44
CA PHE A 46 -5.31 -3.14 -2.64
C PHE A 46 -6.13 -3.24 -3.92
N GLU A 47 -7.02 -2.27 -4.11
CA GLU A 47 -7.81 -2.17 -5.32
C GLU A 47 -7.37 -0.96 -6.12
N ILE A 48 -7.48 -1.08 -7.43
CA ILE A 48 -7.08 -0.01 -8.33
C ILE A 48 -8.29 0.88 -8.62
N ASP A 49 -8.07 2.20 -8.50
CA ASP A 49 -9.08 3.19 -8.81
C ASP A 49 -8.41 4.23 -9.72
N GLY A 50 -8.46 3.98 -11.03
CA GLY A 50 -7.75 4.82 -11.98
C GLY A 50 -6.26 4.71 -11.79
N GLN A 51 -5.62 5.81 -11.41
CA GLN A 51 -4.19 5.82 -11.10
C GLN A 51 -3.93 5.77 -9.61
N ASN A 52 -4.97 5.54 -8.82
CA ASN A 52 -4.86 5.53 -7.38
C ASN A 52 -5.12 4.14 -6.82
N ALA A 53 -4.64 3.92 -5.62
CA ALA A 53 -4.92 2.69 -4.88
C ALA A 53 -5.93 3.00 -3.78
N LYS A 54 -6.82 2.05 -3.53
CA LYS A 54 -7.81 2.19 -2.46
C LYS A 54 -7.94 0.88 -1.71
N ASP A 55 -8.55 0.95 -0.53
CA ASP A 55 -8.82 -0.23 0.32
C ASP A 55 -7.55 -1.05 0.50
N ILE A 56 -6.52 -0.40 1.05
CA ILE A 56 -5.21 -1.00 1.17
C ILE A 56 -5.09 -1.75 2.49
N TYR A 57 -4.74 -3.03 2.40
CA TYR A 57 -4.54 -3.89 3.56
C TYR A 57 -3.15 -4.49 3.51
N LEU A 58 -2.57 -4.72 4.67
CA LEU A 58 -1.32 -5.46 4.73
C LEU A 58 -1.56 -6.91 4.31
N ASP A 59 -0.64 -7.44 3.53
CA ASP A 59 -0.70 -8.84 3.14
C ASP A 59 -0.20 -9.67 4.31
N LYS A 60 -1.11 -10.35 4.95
CA LYS A 60 -0.77 -11.09 6.15
C LYS A 60 0.15 -12.26 5.89
N SER A 61 0.21 -12.73 4.66
CA SER A 61 1.10 -13.84 4.36
C SER A 61 2.56 -13.45 4.51
N THR A 62 2.87 -12.16 4.45
CA THR A 62 4.24 -11.73 4.61
C THR A 62 4.64 -11.57 6.06
N MET A 63 3.68 -11.66 6.97
CA MET A 63 3.92 -11.48 8.38
C MET A 63 3.94 -12.77 9.14
N ASN A 64 3.81 -13.80 8.45
CA ASN A 64 3.59 -14.99 9.07
C ASN A 64 4.80 -15.74 9.33
N PHE A 65 5.06 -16.01 10.32
CA PHE A 65 6.04 -16.62 10.56
C PHE A 65 6.02 -17.40 11.53
N ASP A 66 5.88 -17.87 11.79
CA ASP A 66 5.82 -18.59 12.64
C ASP A 66 6.18 -19.09 12.98
#